data_87c2d94ef5a0c3dc2fa2a82809cc90ce
#
_entry.id   87c2d94ef5a0c3dc2fa2a82809cc90ce
#
_cell.length_a   1.000
_cell.length_b   1.000
_cell.length_c   1.000
_cell.angle_alpha   90.00
_cell.angle_beta   90.00
_cell.angle_gamma   90.00
#
_symmetry.space_group_name_H-M   'P 1'
#
loop_
_entity.id
_entity.type
_entity.pdbx_description
1 polymer ?
#
loop_
_entity_poly.entity_id
_entity_poly.type
_entity_poly.pdbx_seq_one_letter_code
_entity_poly.pdbx_strand_id
1 'polypeptide(L)'
;HPNSRRQRQMCIRDSPNNTRRTPAEIKNLVITTLTALNSSGEFNKFGGKFKYSRAQNIIDDAERSITSNITRIMMRKNITVDLNQRVNYKICYGNRVNQQTSTDPAIISSGFKIVGDDINTYYLNDDGAGTLRLYYVKGTGEFEYIDGLWGSIDYDMGEIVINDLIIQSTSVANNTLQIKAVPKSNDLVSLRETYITLGIDNSVITVVEDTISSGSNLSGTG
;
A
#
# COMPACT_ATOMS: atom_id res chain seq x y z
N HIS A 1 -17.12 -9.95 2.25
CA HIS A 1 -16.67 -8.65 2.77
C HIS A 1 -15.91 -7.91 1.68
N PRO A 2 -16.47 -6.84 1.10
CA PRO A 2 -15.81 -6.07 0.06
C PRO A 2 -15.02 -4.92 0.70
N ASN A 3 -14.10 -5.19 1.60
CA ASN A 3 -13.14 -4.22 2.06
C ASN A 3 -11.72 -4.68 1.73
N SER A 4 -11.50 -4.94 0.46
CA SER A 4 -10.16 -5.06 -0.08
C SER A 4 -9.53 -3.68 -0.22
N ARG A 5 -9.42 -2.94 0.88
CA ARG A 5 -8.41 -1.91 0.98
C ARG A 5 -7.09 -2.63 0.88
N ARG A 6 -6.49 -2.66 -0.30
CA ARG A 6 -5.14 -3.17 -0.49
C ARG A 6 -4.17 -2.27 0.24
N GLN A 7 -4.12 -2.44 1.54
CA GLN A 7 -3.04 -1.95 2.37
C GLN A 7 -1.82 -2.81 2.08
N ARG A 8 -0.62 -2.29 2.30
CA ARG A 8 0.60 -3.10 2.31
C ARG A 8 0.33 -4.28 3.24
N GLN A 9 0.17 -5.45 2.66
CA GLN A 9 -0.10 -6.66 3.42
C GLN A 9 1.19 -7.45 3.49
N MET A 10 1.61 -7.73 4.69
CA MET A 10 2.72 -8.62 5.00
C MET A 10 2.13 -9.80 5.76
N CYS A 11 2.17 -10.96 5.14
CA CYS A 11 1.79 -12.21 5.79
C CYS A 11 3.06 -12.97 6.15
N ILE A 12 3.23 -13.26 7.41
CA ILE A 12 4.36 -14.00 7.97
C ILE A 12 3.82 -15.33 8.47
N ARG A 13 4.43 -16.44 8.05
CA ARG A 13 4.18 -17.76 8.60
C ARG A 13 5.21 -18.06 9.67
N ASP A 14 4.72 -18.49 10.81
CA ASP A 14 5.50 -18.85 11.96
C ASP A 14 5.35 -20.33 12.30
N SER A 15 6.43 -20.99 12.68
CA SER A 15 6.42 -22.37 13.17
C SER A 15 6.40 -22.40 14.70
N PRO A 16 5.31 -22.83 15.34
CA PRO A 16 5.17 -22.82 16.79
C PRO A 16 6.21 -23.73 17.51
N ASN A 17 6.82 -24.65 16.77
CA ASN A 17 7.85 -25.54 17.33
C ASN A 17 9.23 -24.88 17.52
N ASN A 18 9.46 -23.70 16.89
CA ASN A 18 10.77 -23.04 16.87
C ASN A 18 10.84 -21.76 17.70
N THR A 19 9.71 -21.31 18.26
CA THR A 19 9.67 -20.10 19.08
C THR A 19 8.82 -20.27 20.32
N ARG A 20 9.14 -19.51 21.36
CA ARG A 20 8.28 -19.31 22.54
C ARG A 20 7.52 -17.98 22.46
N ARG A 21 7.66 -17.24 21.36
CA ARG A 21 7.04 -15.93 21.17
C ARG A 21 5.64 -16.07 20.59
N THR A 22 4.78 -15.18 20.99
CA THR A 22 3.42 -15.08 20.44
C THR A 22 3.46 -14.38 19.07
N PRO A 23 2.46 -14.57 18.20
CA PRO A 23 2.35 -13.84 16.94
C PRO A 23 2.42 -12.32 17.10
N ALA A 24 1.90 -11.78 18.22
CA ALA A 24 1.98 -10.36 18.52
C ALA A 24 3.43 -9.89 18.81
N GLU A 25 4.20 -10.69 19.52
CA GLU A 25 5.61 -10.39 19.79
C GLU A 25 6.46 -10.46 18.51
N ILE A 26 6.22 -11.44 17.65
CA ILE A 26 6.88 -11.55 16.34
C ILE A 26 6.54 -10.35 15.46
N LYS A 27 5.26 -9.95 15.41
CA LYS A 27 4.85 -8.74 14.72
C LYS A 27 5.60 -7.50 15.22
N ASN A 28 5.72 -7.33 16.52
CA ASN A 28 6.44 -6.18 17.10
C ASN A 28 7.94 -6.20 16.78
N LEU A 29 8.56 -7.37 16.76
CA LEU A 29 9.94 -7.53 16.32
C LEU A 29 10.14 -7.09 14.87
N VAL A 30 9.26 -7.54 13.97
CA VAL A 30 9.30 -7.15 12.56
C VAL A 30 9.12 -5.63 12.40
N ILE A 31 8.18 -5.02 13.14
CA ILE A 31 8.00 -3.57 13.16
C ILE A 31 9.29 -2.87 13.61
N THR A 32 9.89 -3.33 14.71
CA THR A 32 11.13 -2.76 15.24
C THR A 32 12.27 -2.85 14.23
N THR A 33 12.42 -4.00 13.60
CA THR A 33 13.48 -4.26 12.62
C THR A 33 13.30 -3.40 11.36
N LEU A 34 12.07 -3.26 10.87
CA LEU A 34 11.76 -2.38 9.74
C LEU A 34 11.95 -0.90 10.09
N THR A 35 11.67 -0.51 11.32
CA THR A 35 11.92 0.86 11.82
C THR A 35 13.42 1.14 11.85
N ALA A 36 14.23 0.20 12.31
CA ALA A 36 15.67 0.30 12.27
C ALA A 36 16.21 0.42 10.84
N LEU A 37 15.69 -0.39 9.91
CA LEU A 37 16.01 -0.28 8.49
C LEU A 37 15.67 1.10 7.92
N ASN A 38 14.49 1.62 8.25
CA ASN A 38 14.06 2.96 7.81
C ASN A 38 14.99 4.06 8.32
N SER A 39 15.57 3.89 9.50
CA SER A 39 16.49 4.85 10.13
C SER A 39 17.96 4.64 9.75
N SER A 40 18.29 3.56 9.04
CA SER A 40 19.69 3.19 8.72
C SER A 40 20.37 4.10 7.71
N GLY A 41 19.61 4.92 6.96
CA GLY A 41 20.13 5.75 5.87
C GLY A 41 20.48 4.97 4.59
N GLU A 42 20.19 3.67 4.52
CA GLU A 42 20.47 2.86 3.32
C GLU A 42 19.76 3.41 2.09
N PHE A 43 18.48 3.72 2.19
CA PHE A 43 17.66 4.24 1.09
C PHE A 43 17.00 5.60 1.40
N ASN A 44 16.95 5.99 2.68
CA ASN A 44 16.39 7.26 3.14
C ASN A 44 17.38 8.42 2.90
N LYS A 45 17.73 8.62 1.64
CA LYS A 45 18.61 9.66 1.15
C LYS A 45 18.28 10.01 -0.29
N PHE A 46 18.74 11.17 -0.75
CA PHE A 46 18.57 11.56 -2.15
C PHE A 46 19.23 10.55 -3.09
N GLY A 47 18.48 10.11 -4.11
CA GLY A 47 18.93 9.06 -5.02
C GLY A 47 19.05 7.67 -4.36
N GLY A 48 18.47 7.48 -3.18
CA GLY A 48 18.46 6.21 -2.48
C GLY A 48 17.70 5.14 -3.24
N LYS A 49 18.13 3.89 -3.07
CA LYS A 49 17.51 2.71 -3.71
C LYS A 49 16.97 1.79 -2.64
N PHE A 50 15.66 1.57 -2.67
CA PHE A 50 15.04 0.53 -1.86
C PHE A 50 15.13 -0.81 -2.60
N LYS A 51 15.73 -1.81 -1.98
CA LYS A 51 15.81 -3.18 -2.48
C LYS A 51 14.81 -4.07 -1.76
N TYR A 52 13.90 -4.64 -2.50
CA TYR A 52 12.86 -5.52 -1.98
C TYR A 52 13.42 -6.75 -1.28
N SER A 53 14.39 -7.44 -1.90
CA SER A 53 15.04 -8.60 -1.33
C SER A 53 15.73 -8.30 0.02
N ARG A 54 16.28 -7.09 0.17
CA ARG A 54 16.88 -6.66 1.44
C ARG A 54 15.82 -6.55 2.55
N ALA A 55 14.66 -5.99 2.22
CA ALA A 55 13.56 -5.90 3.19
C ALA A 55 13.01 -7.27 3.56
N GLN A 56 12.88 -8.19 2.60
CA GLN A 56 12.46 -9.56 2.85
C GLN A 56 13.45 -10.29 3.77
N ASN A 57 14.75 -10.25 3.48
CA ASN A 57 15.77 -10.87 4.31
C ASN A 57 15.73 -10.34 5.75
N ILE A 58 15.57 -9.02 5.93
CA ILE A 58 15.48 -8.41 7.25
C ILE A 58 14.24 -8.89 8.03
N ILE A 59 13.13 -9.14 7.33
CA ILE A 59 11.92 -9.70 7.95
C ILE A 59 12.16 -11.15 8.35
N ASP A 60 12.74 -11.96 7.47
CA ASP A 60 13.02 -13.37 7.74
C ASP A 60 14.04 -13.54 8.88
N ASP A 61 15.01 -12.65 8.95
CA ASP A 61 16.05 -12.65 9.99
C ASP A 61 15.56 -12.08 11.34
N ALA A 62 14.37 -11.45 11.37
CA ALA A 62 13.86 -10.85 12.61
C ALA A 62 13.57 -11.88 13.70
N GLU A 63 13.15 -13.09 13.32
CA GLU A 63 12.92 -14.21 14.24
C GLU A 63 13.11 -15.54 13.48
N ARG A 64 13.81 -16.48 14.12
CA ARG A 64 14.16 -17.80 13.52
C ARG A 64 12.94 -18.68 13.20
N SER A 65 11.82 -18.43 13.84
CA SER A 65 10.57 -19.15 13.60
C SER A 65 9.86 -18.74 12.32
N ILE A 66 10.23 -17.61 11.73
CA ILE A 66 9.66 -17.15 10.48
C ILE A 66 10.10 -18.08 9.35
N THR A 67 9.17 -18.87 8.83
CA THR A 67 9.45 -19.84 7.76
C THR A 67 9.27 -19.25 6.37
N SER A 68 8.42 -18.24 6.24
CA SER A 68 8.22 -17.52 4.99
C SER A 68 7.53 -16.16 5.23
N ASN A 69 7.78 -15.22 4.33
CA ASN A 69 7.03 -13.97 4.29
C ASN A 69 6.49 -13.67 2.89
N ILE A 70 5.30 -13.09 2.82
CA ILE A 70 4.72 -12.55 1.60
C ILE A 70 4.54 -11.04 1.83
N THR A 71 5.38 -10.26 1.17
CA THR A 71 5.40 -8.81 1.30
C THR A 71 4.91 -8.16 0.01
N ARG A 72 3.95 -7.24 0.12
CA ARG A 72 3.50 -6.41 -1.00
C ARG A 72 3.86 -4.97 -0.74
N ILE A 73 4.40 -4.30 -1.76
CA ILE A 73 4.82 -2.90 -1.68
C ILE A 73 3.85 -2.04 -2.46
N MET A 74 3.54 -0.87 -1.90
CA MET A 74 2.84 0.21 -2.60
C MET A 74 3.62 1.51 -2.42
N MET A 75 3.81 2.26 -3.47
CA MET A 75 4.28 3.64 -3.40
C MET A 75 3.15 4.52 -2.88
N ARG A 76 3.46 5.50 -2.05
CA ARG A 76 2.49 6.48 -1.54
C ARG A 76 3.04 7.89 -1.70
N LYS A 77 2.23 8.77 -2.22
CA LYS A 77 2.44 10.22 -2.19
C LYS A 77 1.33 10.89 -1.40
N ASN A 78 1.71 11.84 -0.57
CA ASN A 78 0.79 12.71 0.15
C ASN A 78 0.83 14.07 -0.55
N ILE A 79 -0.33 14.58 -0.92
CA ILE A 79 -0.48 15.93 -1.46
C ILE A 79 -1.37 16.74 -0.52
N THR A 80 -0.98 17.97 -0.24
CA THR A 80 -1.84 18.93 0.43
C THR A 80 -2.79 19.50 -0.61
N VAL A 81 -4.10 19.41 -0.36
CA VAL A 81 -5.11 19.90 -1.29
C VAL A 81 -5.67 21.25 -0.85
N ASP A 82 -5.96 22.08 -1.83
CA ASP A 82 -6.66 23.35 -1.61
C ASP A 82 -8.16 23.07 -1.55
N LEU A 83 -8.75 23.27 -0.36
CA LEU A 83 -10.14 22.97 -0.13
C LEU A 83 -11.06 23.99 -0.79
N ASN A 84 -12.21 23.52 -1.29
CA ASN A 84 -13.28 24.32 -1.91
C ASN A 84 -12.80 25.11 -3.15
N GLN A 85 -11.73 24.67 -3.77
CA GLN A 85 -11.17 25.28 -4.99
C GLN A 85 -11.03 24.23 -6.07
N ARG A 86 -11.21 24.65 -7.33
CA ARG A 86 -10.99 23.81 -8.50
C ARG A 86 -9.50 23.82 -8.82
N VAL A 87 -8.81 22.70 -8.59
CA VAL A 87 -7.37 22.60 -8.78
C VAL A 87 -7.03 21.31 -9.53
N ASN A 88 -6.01 21.40 -10.37
CA ASN A 88 -5.40 20.24 -11.03
C ASN A 88 -4.13 19.85 -10.27
N TYR A 89 -3.98 18.57 -10.01
CA TYR A 89 -2.79 18.05 -9.30
C TYR A 89 -2.00 17.13 -10.22
N LYS A 90 -0.68 17.33 -10.26
CA LYS A 90 0.25 16.42 -10.93
C LYS A 90 1.12 15.71 -9.90
N ILE A 91 1.14 14.39 -9.95
CA ILE A 91 1.88 13.52 -9.04
C ILE A 91 2.85 12.67 -9.86
N CYS A 92 4.13 12.71 -9.52
CA CYS A 92 5.15 11.89 -10.16
C CYS A 92 5.81 10.98 -9.13
N TYR A 93 5.76 9.66 -9.36
CA TYR A 93 6.41 8.68 -8.50
C TYR A 93 7.88 8.46 -8.86
N GLY A 94 8.28 8.77 -10.10
CA GLY A 94 9.63 8.49 -10.61
C GLY A 94 9.96 7.01 -10.74
N ASN A 95 8.96 6.16 -10.55
CA ASN A 95 9.03 4.72 -10.76
C ASN A 95 7.80 4.29 -11.54
N ARG A 96 7.96 3.32 -12.42
CA ARG A 96 6.86 2.79 -13.22
C ARG A 96 5.77 2.21 -12.33
N VAL A 97 4.52 2.46 -12.70
CA VAL A 97 3.34 1.88 -12.05
C VAL A 97 2.95 0.59 -12.78
N ASN A 98 2.54 -0.42 -12.04
CA ASN A 98 2.08 -1.67 -12.60
C ASN A 98 0.67 -1.48 -13.17
N GLN A 99 0.53 -1.51 -14.49
CA GLN A 99 -0.78 -1.45 -15.12
C GLN A 99 -1.55 -2.72 -14.78
N GLN A 100 -2.71 -2.57 -14.20
CA GLN A 100 -3.60 -3.66 -13.77
C GLN A 100 -4.94 -3.56 -14.50
N THR A 101 -5.97 -4.22 -13.99
CA THR A 101 -7.30 -4.23 -14.61
C THR A 101 -8.26 -3.26 -13.91
N SER A 102 -9.37 -2.94 -14.53
CA SER A 102 -10.41 -2.09 -13.95
C SER A 102 -11.03 -2.66 -12.67
N THR A 103 -10.97 -3.98 -12.47
CA THR A 103 -11.46 -4.66 -11.26
C THR A 103 -10.42 -4.75 -10.16
N ASP A 104 -9.15 -4.57 -10.52
CA ASP A 104 -8.00 -4.60 -9.64
C ASP A 104 -7.10 -3.39 -9.90
N PRO A 105 -7.53 -2.17 -9.48
CA PRO A 105 -6.85 -0.94 -9.84
C PRO A 105 -5.45 -0.86 -9.22
N ALA A 106 -4.50 -0.34 -10.00
CA ALA A 106 -3.14 -0.10 -9.55
C ALA A 106 -3.03 1.14 -8.66
N ILE A 107 -3.95 2.08 -8.81
CA ILE A 107 -3.98 3.35 -8.10
C ILE A 107 -5.22 3.44 -7.23
N ILE A 108 -5.03 3.89 -6.00
CA ILE A 108 -6.12 4.16 -5.06
C ILE A 108 -5.82 5.41 -4.24
N SER A 109 -6.84 6.22 -3.96
CA SER A 109 -6.73 7.37 -3.07
C SER A 109 -7.20 7.06 -1.64
N SER A 110 -6.85 7.94 -0.70
CA SER A 110 -7.61 8.08 0.55
C SER A 110 -8.99 8.69 0.25
N GLY A 111 -9.91 8.55 1.21
CA GLY A 111 -11.24 9.14 1.08
C GLY A 111 -11.21 10.67 1.18
N PHE A 112 -12.16 11.31 0.51
CA PHE A 112 -12.41 12.75 0.59
C PHE A 112 -13.88 13.04 0.31
N LYS A 113 -14.33 14.25 0.62
CA LYS A 113 -15.66 14.76 0.25
C LYS A 113 -15.52 15.80 -0.85
N ILE A 114 -16.49 15.84 -1.74
CA ILE A 114 -16.58 16.85 -2.80
C ILE A 114 -17.60 17.91 -2.42
N VAL A 115 -17.41 19.10 -2.96
CA VAL A 115 -18.37 20.18 -2.76
C VAL A 115 -19.73 19.81 -3.38
N GLY A 116 -20.79 19.93 -2.59
CA GLY A 116 -22.17 19.61 -2.99
C GLY A 116 -22.65 18.22 -2.55
N ASP A 117 -21.79 17.40 -1.96
CA ASP A 117 -22.18 16.13 -1.35
C ASP A 117 -21.46 15.90 -0.02
N ASP A 118 -22.16 16.16 1.07
CA ASP A 118 -21.68 15.95 2.45
C ASP A 118 -21.90 14.50 2.95
N ILE A 119 -22.63 13.68 2.21
CA ILE A 119 -23.05 12.34 2.64
C ILE A 119 -21.98 11.33 2.26
N ASN A 120 -21.62 11.29 0.99
CA ASN A 120 -20.73 10.25 0.47
C ASN A 120 -19.25 10.57 0.70
N THR A 121 -18.47 9.54 0.85
CA THR A 121 -17.00 9.63 0.82
C THR A 121 -16.50 9.10 -0.51
N TYR A 122 -15.80 9.94 -1.24
CA TYR A 122 -15.30 9.67 -2.57
C TYR A 122 -13.87 9.18 -2.55
N TYR A 123 -13.52 8.44 -3.59
CA TYR A 123 -12.21 7.85 -3.82
C TYR A 123 -11.85 7.96 -5.30
N LEU A 124 -10.56 7.95 -5.59
CA LEU A 124 -10.03 7.81 -6.95
C LEU A 124 -9.42 6.42 -7.13
N ASN A 125 -9.64 5.83 -8.28
CA ASN A 125 -8.91 4.66 -8.76
C ASN A 125 -8.68 4.77 -10.28
N ASP A 126 -7.91 3.84 -10.85
CA ASP A 126 -7.71 3.74 -12.29
C ASP A 126 -8.58 2.67 -12.94
N ASP A 127 -8.76 2.79 -14.25
CA ASP A 127 -9.51 1.84 -15.07
C ASP A 127 -8.63 0.74 -15.70
N GLY A 128 -7.31 0.81 -15.49
CA GLY A 128 -6.32 -0.05 -16.15
C GLY A 128 -6.00 0.35 -17.59
N ALA A 129 -6.65 1.38 -18.13
CA ALA A 129 -6.47 1.89 -19.49
C ALA A 129 -5.85 3.30 -19.56
N GLY A 130 -5.51 3.88 -18.41
CA GLY A 130 -4.88 5.20 -18.32
C GLY A 130 -5.80 6.31 -17.87
N THR A 131 -7.04 6.00 -17.44
CA THR A 131 -8.00 7.00 -16.97
C THR A 131 -8.22 6.88 -15.47
N LEU A 132 -8.30 8.02 -14.77
CA LEU A 132 -8.77 8.08 -13.38
C LEU A 132 -10.29 8.10 -13.33
N ARG A 133 -10.83 7.33 -12.39
CA ARG A 133 -12.27 7.27 -12.10
C ARG A 133 -12.54 7.79 -10.68
N LEU A 134 -13.60 8.54 -10.52
CA LEU A 134 -14.13 8.96 -9.23
C LEU A 134 -15.26 8.01 -8.85
N TYR A 135 -15.27 7.53 -7.60
CA TYR A 135 -16.32 6.65 -7.11
C TYR A 135 -16.57 6.83 -5.62
N TYR A 136 -17.74 6.38 -5.18
CA TYR A 136 -18.02 6.17 -3.75
C TYR A 136 -18.55 4.74 -3.53
N VAL A 137 -18.59 4.32 -2.29
CA VAL A 137 -19.08 2.98 -1.90
C VAL A 137 -20.46 3.12 -1.32
N LYS A 138 -21.45 2.49 -1.95
CA LYS A 138 -22.83 2.43 -1.43
C LYS A 138 -22.91 1.65 -0.12
N GLY A 139 -23.98 1.84 0.63
CA GLY A 139 -24.23 1.07 1.85
C GLY A 139 -24.30 -0.46 1.62
N THR A 140 -24.57 -0.90 0.40
CA THR A 140 -24.53 -2.30 -0.05
C THR A 140 -23.10 -2.83 -0.24
N GLY A 141 -22.10 -1.95 -0.27
CA GLY A 141 -20.71 -2.29 -0.56
C GLY A 141 -20.34 -2.23 -2.04
N GLU A 142 -21.28 -1.87 -2.91
CA GLU A 142 -21.05 -1.69 -4.34
C GLU A 142 -20.37 -0.36 -4.65
N PHE A 143 -19.55 -0.32 -5.70
CA PHE A 143 -18.91 0.89 -6.19
C PHE A 143 -19.84 1.61 -7.17
N GLU A 144 -20.10 2.88 -6.90
CA GLU A 144 -20.78 3.78 -7.82
C GLU A 144 -19.78 4.74 -8.42
N TYR A 145 -19.58 4.64 -9.73
CA TYR A 145 -18.67 5.50 -10.47
C TYR A 145 -19.40 6.75 -10.96
N ILE A 146 -18.73 7.89 -10.81
CA ILE A 146 -19.22 9.18 -11.26
C ILE A 146 -18.64 9.47 -12.64
N ASP A 147 -19.50 9.72 -13.62
CA ASP A 147 -19.09 10.09 -14.96
C ASP A 147 -18.27 11.39 -14.95
N GLY A 148 -17.19 11.41 -15.73
CA GLY A 148 -16.32 12.58 -15.86
C GLY A 148 -14.89 12.23 -16.24
N LEU A 149 -14.15 13.23 -16.67
CA LEU A 149 -12.73 13.15 -16.99
C LEU A 149 -11.89 13.58 -15.77
N TRP A 150 -11.83 12.72 -14.76
CA TRP A 150 -11.23 13.04 -13.47
C TRP A 150 -9.70 13.04 -13.47
N GLY A 151 -9.10 12.52 -14.54
CA GLY A 151 -7.66 12.56 -14.71
C GLY A 151 -7.12 11.45 -15.59
N SER A 152 -5.79 11.39 -15.67
CA SER A 152 -5.08 10.42 -16.48
C SER A 152 -3.86 9.86 -15.74
N ILE A 153 -3.37 8.72 -16.24
CA ILE A 153 -2.22 8.02 -15.70
C ILE A 153 -1.30 7.62 -16.83
N ASP A 154 -0.03 7.97 -16.70
CA ASP A 154 1.06 7.38 -17.47
C ASP A 154 1.76 6.33 -16.60
N TYR A 155 1.49 5.05 -16.86
CA TYR A 155 2.05 3.94 -16.10
C TYR A 155 3.57 3.80 -16.27
N ASP A 156 4.09 4.15 -17.44
CA ASP A 156 5.53 4.02 -17.73
C ASP A 156 6.34 5.15 -17.10
N MET A 157 5.80 6.35 -17.07
CA MET A 157 6.42 7.48 -16.36
C MET A 157 6.12 7.48 -14.87
N GLY A 158 5.06 6.77 -14.45
CA GLY A 158 4.57 6.82 -13.07
C GLY A 158 3.99 8.18 -12.71
N GLU A 159 3.32 8.81 -13.66
CA GLU A 159 2.70 10.13 -13.52
C GLU A 159 1.19 10.02 -13.45
N ILE A 160 0.59 10.80 -12.56
CA ILE A 160 -0.85 10.92 -12.38
C ILE A 160 -1.22 12.38 -12.50
N VAL A 161 -2.22 12.68 -13.30
CA VAL A 161 -2.84 14.00 -13.38
C VAL A 161 -4.28 13.88 -12.89
N ILE A 162 -4.64 14.69 -11.91
CA ILE A 162 -6.01 14.82 -11.40
C ILE A 162 -6.56 16.13 -11.90
N ASN A 163 -7.71 16.09 -12.56
CA ASN A 163 -8.34 17.26 -13.19
C ASN A 163 -9.54 17.73 -12.40
N ASP A 164 -9.70 19.06 -12.33
CA ASP A 164 -10.94 19.76 -11.99
C ASP A 164 -11.65 19.30 -10.69
N LEU A 165 -10.93 18.67 -9.78
CA LEU A 165 -11.50 18.16 -8.54
C LEU A 165 -11.68 19.29 -7.51
N ILE A 166 -12.88 19.44 -6.98
CA ILE A 166 -13.19 20.38 -5.90
C ILE A 166 -13.40 19.60 -4.61
N ILE A 167 -12.36 19.53 -3.80
CA ILE A 167 -12.37 18.78 -2.53
C ILE A 167 -12.88 19.70 -1.42
N GLN A 168 -13.86 19.24 -0.66
CA GLN A 168 -14.39 19.94 0.49
C GLN A 168 -13.63 19.59 1.78
N SER A 169 -13.32 18.31 1.96
CA SER A 169 -12.55 17.81 3.10
C SER A 169 -11.85 16.49 2.76
N THR A 170 -10.82 16.14 3.51
CA THR A 170 -10.09 14.88 3.36
C THR A 170 -10.26 13.99 4.59
N SER A 171 -10.24 12.66 4.41
CA SER A 171 -10.28 11.70 5.52
C SER A 171 -8.96 11.65 6.30
N VAL A 172 -7.90 12.21 5.74
CA VAL A 172 -6.59 12.31 6.38
C VAL A 172 -6.41 13.74 6.88
N ALA A 173 -5.80 13.89 8.04
CA ALA A 173 -5.57 15.20 8.65
C ALA A 173 -4.74 16.15 7.77
N ASN A 174 -4.80 17.45 8.05
CA ASN A 174 -4.03 18.51 7.39
C ASN A 174 -4.32 18.61 5.88
N ASN A 175 -5.58 18.48 5.49
CA ASN A 175 -6.01 18.56 4.08
C ASN A 175 -5.18 17.65 3.15
N THR A 176 -4.83 16.48 3.64
CA THR A 176 -3.95 15.57 2.91
C THR A 176 -4.78 14.57 2.10
N LEU A 177 -4.54 14.51 0.81
CA LEU A 177 -4.97 13.42 -0.06
C LEU A 177 -3.78 12.47 -0.27
N GLN A 178 -3.96 11.21 0.11
CA GLN A 178 -2.96 10.17 -0.11
C GLN A 178 -3.28 9.42 -1.38
N ILE A 179 -2.33 9.33 -2.29
CA ILE A 179 -2.43 8.50 -3.49
C ILE A 179 -1.44 7.35 -3.34
N LYS A 180 -1.93 6.13 -3.49
CA LYS A 180 -1.15 4.90 -3.45
C LYS A 180 -1.11 4.30 -4.84
N ALA A 181 0.05 3.79 -5.25
CA ALA A 181 0.25 3.14 -6.54
C ALA A 181 1.04 1.84 -6.36
N VAL A 182 0.65 0.80 -7.09
CA VAL A 182 1.39 -0.47 -7.15
C VAL A 182 2.58 -0.28 -8.09
N PRO A 183 3.83 -0.45 -7.63
CA PRO A 183 4.97 -0.32 -8.52
C PRO A 183 5.08 -1.51 -9.49
N LYS A 184 5.60 -1.27 -10.70
CA LYS A 184 5.89 -2.34 -11.66
C LYS A 184 7.08 -3.22 -11.22
N SER A 185 8.03 -2.61 -10.51
CA SER A 185 9.15 -3.30 -9.85
C SER A 185 9.05 -3.09 -8.35
N ASN A 186 9.33 -4.12 -7.57
CA ASN A 186 9.42 -4.00 -6.12
C ASN A 186 10.68 -3.26 -5.66
N ASP A 187 11.71 -3.16 -6.50
CA ASP A 187 12.85 -2.29 -6.26
C ASP A 187 12.52 -0.87 -6.69
N LEU A 188 12.71 0.08 -5.78
CA LEU A 188 12.34 1.49 -5.99
C LEU A 188 13.56 2.38 -5.92
N VAL A 189 13.56 3.41 -6.76
CA VAL A 189 14.59 4.45 -6.77
C VAL A 189 13.94 5.78 -6.46
N SER A 190 14.53 6.56 -5.56
CA SER A 190 14.05 7.93 -5.30
C SER A 190 14.46 8.87 -6.43
N LEU A 191 13.60 9.86 -6.69
CA LEU A 191 13.96 11.00 -7.53
C LEU A 191 15.08 11.80 -6.86
N ARG A 192 15.81 12.63 -7.66
CA ARG A 192 16.96 13.39 -7.17
C ARG A 192 16.65 14.31 -5.98
N GLU A 193 15.42 14.83 -5.91
CA GLU A 193 14.99 15.79 -4.89
C GLU A 193 14.07 15.16 -3.82
N THR A 194 13.94 13.85 -3.83
CA THR A 194 13.10 13.12 -2.89
C THR A 194 13.87 11.98 -2.24
N TYR A 195 13.35 11.46 -1.15
CA TYR A 195 13.85 10.24 -0.52
C TYR A 195 12.70 9.29 -0.22
N ILE A 196 13.04 8.01 -0.09
CA ILE A 196 12.08 6.95 0.21
C ILE A 196 12.04 6.76 1.72
N THR A 197 10.84 6.62 2.26
CA THR A 197 10.62 6.19 3.65
C THR A 197 9.67 5.01 3.69
N LEU A 198 9.86 4.11 4.65
CA LEU A 198 8.90 3.05 4.93
C LEU A 198 7.77 3.62 5.80
N GLY A 199 6.54 3.57 5.28
CA GLY A 199 5.35 3.95 6.05
C GLY A 199 4.88 2.80 6.92
N ILE A 200 5.60 2.50 7.99
CA ILE A 200 5.35 1.34 8.86
C ILE A 200 4.01 1.47 9.56
N ASP A 201 3.67 2.67 10.05
CA ASP A 201 2.38 2.96 10.71
C ASP A 201 1.15 2.71 9.83
N ASN A 202 1.36 2.71 8.50
CA ASN A 202 0.32 2.45 7.51
C ASN A 202 0.47 1.07 6.86
N SER A 203 1.30 0.20 7.43
CA SER A 203 1.50 -1.16 6.96
C SER A 203 0.62 -2.13 7.75
N VAL A 204 0.07 -3.13 7.07
CA VAL A 204 -0.63 -4.23 7.72
C VAL A 204 0.32 -5.40 7.79
N ILE A 205 0.68 -5.80 8.99
CA ILE A 205 1.52 -6.96 9.27
C ILE A 205 0.65 -8.00 9.96
N THR A 206 0.51 -9.17 9.32
CA THR A 206 -0.22 -10.31 9.86
C THR A 206 0.77 -11.45 10.07
N VAL A 207 0.79 -12.04 11.24
CA VAL A 207 1.54 -13.25 11.57
C VAL A 207 0.54 -14.38 11.71
N VAL A 208 0.78 -15.48 10.99
CA VAL A 208 -0.08 -16.67 10.98
C VAL A 208 0.76 -17.86 11.39
N GLU A 209 0.28 -18.64 12.36
CA GLU A 209 0.92 -19.89 12.75
C GLU A 209 0.81 -20.91 11.62
N ASP A 210 1.94 -21.57 11.31
CA ASP A 210 1.97 -22.65 10.34
C ASP A 210 1.52 -23.93 11.02
N THR A 211 0.25 -24.30 10.85
CA THR A 211 -0.36 -25.50 11.41
C THR A 211 -0.12 -26.76 10.58
N ILE A 212 0.98 -26.85 9.84
CA ILE A 212 1.35 -28.11 9.20
C ILE A 212 1.68 -29.10 10.31
N SER A 213 0.68 -29.89 10.70
CA SER A 213 0.90 -31.04 11.56
C SER A 213 1.87 -31.98 10.87
N SER A 214 3.08 -32.05 11.41
CA SER A 214 4.03 -33.09 11.05
C SER A 214 3.36 -34.46 11.21
N GLY A 215 3.31 -35.20 10.14
CA GLY A 215 2.62 -36.43 9.88
C GLY A 215 2.29 -37.31 11.07
N SER A 216 1.05 -37.79 11.08
CA SER A 216 0.63 -38.94 11.84
C SER A 216 1.61 -40.08 11.62
N ASN A 217 2.29 -40.50 12.67
CA ASN A 217 3.01 -41.77 12.69
C ASN A 217 1.99 -42.88 12.36
N LEU A 218 2.05 -43.41 11.16
CA LEU A 218 1.48 -44.71 10.84
C LEU A 218 2.31 -45.73 11.64
N SER A 219 1.95 -45.97 12.90
CA SER A 219 2.42 -47.16 13.58
C SER A 219 1.72 -48.35 12.93
N GLY A 220 2.41 -48.95 11.97
CA GLY A 220 2.04 -50.28 11.48
C GLY A 220 2.18 -51.30 12.60
N THR A 221 1.09 -51.79 13.10
CA THR A 221 1.04 -53.06 13.82
C THR A 221 1.12 -54.17 12.79
N GLY A 222 2.27 -54.83 12.75
CA GLY A 222 2.42 -56.14 12.15
C GLY A 222 1.87 -57.22 13.09
#